data_d57550a3b4f7bb335f307d034eaeed4d
#
_entry.id   d57550a3b4f7bb335f307d034eaeed4d
#
_cell.length_a   1.000
_cell.length_b   1.000
_cell.length_c   1.000
_cell.angle_alpha   90.00
_cell.angle_beta   90.00
_cell.angle_gamma   90.00
#
_symmetry.space_group_name_H-M   'P 1'
#
loop_
_entity.id
_entity.type
_entity.pdbx_description
1 polymer ?
#
loop_
_entity_poly.entity_id
_entity_poly.type
_entity_poly.pdbx_seq_one_letter_code
_entity_poly.pdbx_strand_id
1 'polypeptide(L)'
;SEMCIRDRYYCTYLSMGSQRNEETDMPLFRVEEVMLNYAEAMCELGEFDQSVADRTVNKLRSRANVAPMKVAEINDSFDPKRDLGNPAYPGDYAVNPLLWEIRRERRIELFSEGFRFDDLRRWKKCHYALKKKLGMYVKASDFPAGTKVTVDGGGTEGYLEFHPAQNHTWPDYYYLNPIPRNERVLNPQLEQNPGWDDGIK
;
A
#
# COMPACT_ATOMS: atom_id res chain seq x y z
N SER A 1 12.32 10.08 -7.63
CA SER A 1 12.13 10.67 -6.29
C SER A 1 13.01 9.96 -5.30
N GLU A 2 13.90 10.66 -4.70
CA GLU A 2 14.84 10.13 -3.71
C GLU A 2 14.26 10.01 -2.30
N MET A 3 12.95 9.96 -2.19
CA MET A 3 12.26 9.63 -0.93
C MET A 3 12.40 8.16 -0.60
N CYS A 4 13.59 7.65 -0.78
CA CYS A 4 13.86 6.25 -0.55
C CYS A 4 14.22 6.00 0.90
N ILE A 5 13.98 4.78 1.29
CA ILE A 5 14.61 4.08 2.42
C ILE A 5 16.07 4.53 2.62
N ARG A 6 16.78 4.81 1.55
CA ARG A 6 18.15 5.34 1.55
C ARG A 6 18.32 6.62 2.37
N ASP A 7 17.42 7.60 2.25
CA ASP A 7 17.55 8.86 2.98
C ASP A 7 17.26 8.72 4.48
N ARG A 8 16.53 7.67 4.87
CA ARG A 8 16.17 7.37 6.25
C ARG A 8 17.16 6.49 6.97
N TYR A 9 17.83 5.60 6.21
CA TYR A 9 18.76 4.60 6.75
C TYR A 9 20.18 4.78 6.20
N TYR A 10 20.46 5.95 5.61
CA TYR A 10 21.78 6.20 5.05
C TYR A 10 22.81 6.42 6.15
N CYS A 11 23.72 5.48 6.24
CA CYS A 11 24.94 5.66 7.02
C CYS A 11 25.98 6.39 6.18
N THR A 12 26.39 7.59 6.60
CA THR A 12 27.38 8.41 5.90
C THR A 12 28.79 7.81 5.92
N TYR A 13 29.02 6.80 6.75
CA TYR A 13 30.29 6.11 6.88
C TYR A 13 30.20 4.69 6.32
N LEU A 14 30.79 4.46 5.16
CA LEU A 14 30.84 3.14 4.50
C LEU A 14 31.38 2.01 5.39
N SER A 15 32.19 2.36 6.41
CA SER A 15 32.72 1.41 7.40
C SER A 15 31.72 0.99 8.49
N MET A 16 30.62 1.72 8.64
CA MET A 16 29.58 1.42 9.64
C MET A 16 28.48 0.51 9.09
N GLY A 17 28.43 0.29 7.77
CA GLY A 17 27.51 -0.63 7.11
C GLY A 17 27.86 -2.11 7.24
N SER A 18 28.78 -2.48 8.11
CA SER A 18 29.00 -3.90 8.42
C SER A 18 27.97 -4.33 9.47
N GLN A 19 27.32 -5.45 9.24
CA GLN A 19 26.16 -6.02 9.96
C GLN A 19 26.22 -6.06 11.51
N ARG A 20 27.26 -5.55 12.14
CA ARG A 20 27.46 -5.62 13.58
C ARG A 20 27.70 -4.27 14.28
N ASN A 21 27.84 -3.17 13.51
CA ASN A 21 28.21 -1.86 14.06
C ASN A 21 27.35 -0.73 13.48
N GLU A 22 26.06 -0.98 13.23
CA GLU A 22 25.15 0.09 12.85
C GLU A 22 24.79 0.91 14.10
N GLU A 23 25.18 2.18 14.08
CA GLU A 23 24.78 3.17 15.09
C GLU A 23 23.49 3.92 14.65
N THR A 24 22.91 3.53 13.53
CA THR A 24 21.72 4.18 13.00
C THR A 24 20.49 3.67 13.72
N ASP A 25 19.82 4.55 14.45
CA ASP A 25 18.56 4.24 15.11
C ASP A 25 17.44 3.99 14.10
N MET A 26 16.63 2.97 14.35
CA MET A 26 15.43 2.72 13.57
C MET A 26 14.30 3.66 14.04
N PRO A 27 13.76 4.53 13.17
CA PRO A 27 12.64 5.37 13.55
C PRO A 27 11.39 4.50 13.79
N LEU A 28 10.84 4.54 15.00
CA LEU A 28 9.62 3.81 15.37
C LEU A 28 8.35 4.61 14.99
N PHE A 29 8.40 5.92 15.21
CA PHE A 29 7.30 6.84 14.88
C PHE A 29 7.85 8.05 14.13
N ARG A 30 7.11 8.47 13.13
CA ARG A 30 7.49 9.62 12.31
C ARG A 30 6.36 10.63 12.25
N VAL A 31 6.72 11.91 12.24
CA VAL A 31 5.75 13.00 12.12
C VAL A 31 4.97 12.95 10.81
N GLU A 32 5.57 12.41 9.75
CA GLU A 32 4.94 12.21 8.44
C GLU A 32 3.72 11.29 8.53
N GLU A 33 3.79 10.24 9.33
CA GLU A 33 2.65 9.37 9.59
C GLU A 33 1.51 10.15 10.25
N VAL A 34 1.83 10.96 11.27
CA VAL A 34 0.84 11.80 11.97
C VAL A 34 0.20 12.81 11.03
N MET A 35 1.01 13.46 10.17
CA MET A 35 0.51 14.41 9.16
C MET A 35 -0.46 13.72 8.18
N LEU A 36 -0.13 12.52 7.74
CA LEU A 36 -0.98 11.76 6.81
C LEU A 36 -2.24 11.19 7.48
N ASN A 37 -2.14 10.77 8.74
CA ASN A 37 -3.30 10.39 9.54
C ASN A 37 -4.26 11.58 9.72
N TYR A 38 -3.73 12.76 10.03
CA TYR A 38 -4.52 13.99 10.15
C TYR A 38 -5.16 14.40 8.80
N ALA A 39 -4.39 14.36 7.71
CA ALA A 39 -4.91 14.67 6.37
C ALA A 39 -6.06 13.73 5.98
N GLU A 40 -5.93 12.43 6.22
CA GLU A 40 -6.97 11.45 5.92
C GLU A 40 -8.22 11.70 6.77
N ALA A 41 -8.06 11.93 8.08
CA ALA A 41 -9.17 12.23 8.99
C ALA A 41 -9.93 13.49 8.57
N MET A 42 -9.23 14.58 8.25
CA MET A 42 -9.86 15.83 7.78
C MET A 42 -10.60 15.63 6.45
N CYS A 43 -10.05 14.79 5.56
CA CYS A 43 -10.74 14.47 4.31
C CYS A 43 -12.01 13.64 4.52
N GLU A 44 -11.99 12.69 5.43
CA GLU A 44 -13.17 11.88 5.77
C GLU A 44 -14.26 12.69 6.49
N LEU A 45 -13.87 13.71 7.24
CA LEU A 45 -14.79 14.68 7.84
C LEU A 45 -15.35 15.72 6.85
N GLY A 46 -14.80 15.78 5.63
CA GLY A 46 -15.17 16.80 4.63
C GLY A 46 -14.57 18.19 4.91
N GLU A 47 -13.56 18.27 5.76
CA GLU A 47 -12.90 19.49 6.21
C GLU A 47 -11.48 19.65 5.63
N PHE A 48 -11.11 18.87 4.63
CA PHE A 48 -9.80 18.96 3.98
C PHE A 48 -9.77 20.09 2.97
N ASP A 49 -9.15 21.19 3.34
CA ASP A 49 -8.94 22.38 2.54
C ASP A 49 -7.47 22.57 2.14
N GLN A 50 -7.16 23.64 1.40
CA GLN A 50 -5.79 23.98 1.00
C GLN A 50 -4.88 24.22 2.21
N SER A 51 -5.39 24.79 3.29
CA SER A 51 -4.62 25.05 4.51
C SER A 51 -4.20 23.74 5.19
N VAL A 52 -5.10 22.75 5.22
CA VAL A 52 -4.77 21.40 5.73
C VAL A 52 -3.76 20.74 4.81
N ALA A 53 -3.94 20.81 3.49
CA ALA A 53 -2.98 20.25 2.53
C ALA A 53 -1.58 20.87 2.72
N ASP A 54 -1.48 22.19 2.92
CA ASP A 54 -0.20 22.90 3.09
C ASP A 54 0.52 22.56 4.39
N ARG A 55 -0.22 22.23 5.44
CA ARG A 55 0.34 21.80 6.73
C ARG A 55 0.71 20.33 6.78
N THR A 56 0.22 19.52 5.84
CA THR A 56 0.38 18.06 5.81
C THR A 56 1.08 17.61 4.52
N VAL A 57 0.32 17.22 3.52
CA VAL A 57 0.81 16.63 2.26
C VAL A 57 1.84 17.53 1.57
N ASN A 58 1.61 18.86 1.53
CA ASN A 58 2.53 19.78 0.87
C ASN A 58 3.87 19.97 1.60
N LYS A 59 3.92 19.70 2.91
CA LYS A 59 5.19 19.60 3.64
C LYS A 59 6.04 18.45 3.12
N LEU A 60 5.42 17.29 2.90
CA LEU A 60 6.09 16.10 2.38
C LEU A 60 6.55 16.32 0.92
N ARG A 61 5.67 16.87 0.10
CA ARG A 61 5.98 17.20 -1.30
C ARG A 61 7.10 18.24 -1.43
N SER A 62 7.09 19.26 -0.59
CA SER A 62 8.15 20.27 -0.55
C SER A 62 9.50 19.67 -0.21
N ARG A 63 9.56 18.78 0.78
CA ARG A 63 10.79 18.05 1.14
C ARG A 63 11.32 17.23 -0.04
N ALA A 64 10.42 16.61 -0.80
CA ALA A 64 10.74 15.78 -1.95
C ALA A 64 10.94 16.56 -3.26
N ASN A 65 10.86 17.88 -3.21
CA ASN A 65 10.90 18.76 -4.39
C ASN A 65 9.86 18.37 -5.46
N VAL A 66 8.65 18.01 -5.00
CA VAL A 66 7.50 17.66 -5.85
C VAL A 66 6.50 18.82 -5.82
N ALA A 67 5.80 19.03 -6.94
CA ALA A 67 4.77 20.06 -7.05
C ALA A 67 3.71 19.95 -5.95
N PRO A 68 3.28 21.08 -5.35
CA PRO A 68 2.31 21.06 -4.28
C PRO A 68 0.95 20.54 -4.76
N MET A 69 0.23 19.90 -3.86
CA MET A 69 -1.15 19.54 -4.05
C MET A 69 -2.03 20.79 -4.00
N LYS A 70 -2.81 21.00 -5.03
CA LYS A 70 -3.82 22.05 -5.10
C LYS A 70 -5.19 21.42 -5.01
N VAL A 71 -5.85 21.61 -3.90
CA VAL A 71 -7.13 20.95 -3.58
C VAL A 71 -8.20 21.25 -4.65
N ALA A 72 -8.24 22.49 -5.15
CA ALA A 72 -9.21 22.91 -6.17
C ALA A 72 -9.04 22.23 -7.54
N GLU A 73 -7.86 21.67 -7.82
CA GLU A 73 -7.59 20.96 -9.09
C GLU A 73 -7.96 19.48 -9.03
N ILE A 74 -8.19 18.93 -7.82
CA ILE A 74 -8.47 17.51 -7.63
C ILE A 74 -9.97 17.27 -7.72
N ASN A 75 -10.37 16.67 -8.82
CA ASN A 75 -11.75 16.30 -9.13
C ASN A 75 -11.84 14.86 -9.64
N ASP A 76 -13.02 14.43 -10.05
CA ASP A 76 -13.27 13.05 -10.48
C ASP A 76 -12.43 12.59 -11.68
N SER A 77 -11.97 13.50 -12.51
CA SER A 77 -11.15 13.22 -13.70
C SER A 77 -9.64 13.42 -13.46
N PHE A 78 -9.23 13.84 -12.26
CA PHE A 78 -7.83 14.15 -11.95
C PHE A 78 -6.92 12.94 -12.11
N ASP A 79 -7.31 11.78 -11.58
CA ASP A 79 -6.58 10.53 -11.77
C ASP A 79 -7.51 9.46 -12.39
N PRO A 80 -7.30 9.09 -13.68
CA PRO A 80 -8.09 8.08 -14.34
C PRO A 80 -7.93 6.67 -13.72
N LYS A 81 -6.92 6.47 -12.87
CA LYS A 81 -6.68 5.21 -12.15
C LYS A 81 -7.32 5.19 -10.75
N ARG A 82 -8.06 6.24 -10.41
CA ARG A 82 -8.79 6.31 -9.15
C ARG A 82 -9.69 5.09 -8.99
N ASP A 83 -9.75 4.57 -7.79
CA ASP A 83 -10.62 3.45 -7.47
C ASP A 83 -12.09 3.90 -7.42
N LEU A 84 -12.88 3.34 -8.33
CA LEU A 84 -14.31 3.57 -8.43
C LEU A 84 -15.14 2.53 -7.66
N GLY A 85 -14.49 1.67 -6.89
CA GLY A 85 -15.10 0.55 -6.21
C GLY A 85 -15.29 -0.65 -7.13
N ASN A 86 -15.38 -1.83 -6.54
CA ASN A 86 -15.62 -3.08 -7.24
C ASN A 86 -16.79 -3.83 -6.58
N PRO A 87 -17.94 -3.94 -7.25
CA PRO A 87 -19.12 -4.59 -6.69
C PRO A 87 -18.93 -6.08 -6.38
N ALA A 88 -17.87 -6.71 -6.90
CA ALA A 88 -17.52 -8.09 -6.58
C ALA A 88 -17.01 -8.26 -5.12
N TYR A 89 -16.64 -7.16 -4.46
CA TYR A 89 -16.16 -7.18 -3.08
C TYR A 89 -17.15 -6.42 -2.18
N PRO A 90 -17.82 -7.08 -1.23
CA PRO A 90 -18.79 -6.43 -0.35
C PRO A 90 -18.17 -5.26 0.44
N GLY A 91 -18.82 -4.10 0.38
CA GLY A 91 -18.34 -2.88 1.06
C GLY A 91 -17.15 -2.19 0.38
N ASP A 92 -16.84 -2.54 -0.85
CA ASP A 92 -15.84 -1.82 -1.65
C ASP A 92 -16.51 -0.67 -2.41
N TYR A 93 -16.33 0.55 -1.92
CA TYR A 93 -16.90 1.75 -2.47
C TYR A 93 -15.86 2.57 -3.24
N ALA A 94 -16.35 3.43 -4.14
CA ALA A 94 -15.53 4.41 -4.81
C ALA A 94 -14.80 5.32 -3.81
N VAL A 95 -13.54 5.57 -4.06
CA VAL A 95 -12.72 6.46 -3.21
C VAL A 95 -12.88 7.90 -3.70
N ASN A 96 -13.15 8.82 -2.78
CA ASN A 96 -13.19 10.26 -3.07
C ASN A 96 -11.85 10.71 -3.70
N PRO A 97 -11.84 11.61 -4.71
CA PRO A 97 -10.62 12.05 -5.39
C PRO A 97 -9.53 12.60 -4.45
N LEU A 98 -9.89 13.43 -3.49
CA LEU A 98 -8.95 13.97 -2.50
C LEU A 98 -8.39 12.86 -1.62
N LEU A 99 -9.26 11.98 -1.13
CA LEU A 99 -8.85 10.84 -0.31
C LEU A 99 -7.95 9.89 -1.10
N TRP A 100 -8.20 9.71 -2.39
CA TRP A 100 -7.34 8.92 -3.27
C TRP A 100 -5.92 9.47 -3.33
N GLU A 101 -5.77 10.78 -3.51
CA GLU A 101 -4.48 11.45 -3.53
C GLU A 101 -3.76 11.37 -2.18
N ILE A 102 -4.46 11.57 -1.07
CA ILE A 102 -3.90 11.45 0.29
C ILE A 102 -3.40 10.01 0.53
N ARG A 103 -4.19 9.01 0.15
CA ARG A 103 -3.80 7.60 0.26
C ARG A 103 -2.63 7.24 -0.66
N ARG A 104 -2.51 7.91 -1.81
CA ARG A 104 -1.36 7.77 -2.70
C ARG A 104 -0.10 8.34 -2.06
N GLU A 105 -0.17 9.54 -1.49
CA GLU A 105 0.95 10.14 -0.75
C GLU A 105 1.37 9.24 0.42
N ARG A 106 0.42 8.74 1.19
CA ARG A 106 0.68 7.81 2.29
C ARG A 106 1.42 6.56 1.82
N ARG A 107 1.01 5.97 0.71
CA ARG A 107 1.67 4.79 0.15
C ARG A 107 3.12 5.07 -0.27
N ILE A 108 3.39 6.27 -0.79
CA ILE A 108 4.71 6.67 -1.25
C ILE A 108 5.61 7.01 -0.06
N GLU A 109 5.10 7.84 0.85
CA GLU A 109 5.86 8.33 2.00
C GLU A 109 6.23 7.21 2.98
N LEU A 110 5.30 6.32 3.27
CA LEU A 110 5.49 5.22 4.22
C LEU A 110 5.87 3.89 3.54
N PHE A 111 6.45 3.96 2.34
CA PHE A 111 6.87 2.77 1.61
C PHE A 111 7.91 1.97 2.40
N SER A 112 7.69 0.66 2.49
CA SER A 112 8.51 -0.31 3.24
C SER A 112 8.56 -0.11 4.76
N GLU A 113 7.66 0.67 5.35
CA GLU A 113 7.54 0.84 6.80
C GLU A 113 6.48 -0.07 7.45
N GLY A 114 5.90 -1.00 6.69
CA GLY A 114 4.94 -1.98 7.20
C GLY A 114 3.47 -1.56 7.17
N PHE A 115 3.16 -0.28 6.97
CA PHE A 115 1.79 0.25 7.07
C PHE A 115 0.81 -0.25 6.00
N ARG A 116 1.31 -0.67 4.83
CA ARG A 116 0.45 -0.92 3.67
C ARG A 116 -0.61 -1.97 3.88
N PHE A 117 -0.28 -3.05 4.59
CA PHE A 117 -1.24 -4.13 4.83
C PHE A 117 -2.39 -3.68 5.73
N ASP A 118 -2.05 -2.97 6.82
CA ASP A 118 -3.06 -2.46 7.75
C ASP A 118 -3.93 -1.38 7.11
N ASP A 119 -3.34 -0.52 6.28
CA ASP A 119 -4.08 0.46 5.47
C ASP A 119 -5.09 -0.24 4.56
N LEU A 120 -4.69 -1.27 3.83
CA LEU A 120 -5.59 -2.02 2.96
C LEU A 120 -6.71 -2.73 3.75
N ARG A 121 -6.41 -3.22 4.94
CA ARG A 121 -7.42 -3.83 5.82
C ARG A 121 -8.44 -2.81 6.30
N ARG A 122 -7.99 -1.69 6.88
CA ARG A 122 -8.90 -0.66 7.41
C ARG A 122 -9.71 0.05 6.32
N TRP A 123 -9.18 0.16 5.09
CA TRP A 123 -9.91 0.69 3.94
C TRP A 123 -10.80 -0.34 3.24
N LYS A 124 -10.77 -1.59 3.66
CA LYS A 124 -11.45 -2.72 3.01
C LYS A 124 -11.03 -2.90 1.54
N LYS A 125 -9.74 -2.71 1.25
CA LYS A 125 -9.13 -2.74 -0.10
C LYS A 125 -8.06 -3.82 -0.27
N CYS A 126 -8.08 -4.89 0.54
CA CYS A 126 -7.07 -5.95 0.46
C CYS A 126 -7.03 -6.65 -0.90
N HIS A 127 -8.13 -6.63 -1.66
CA HIS A 127 -8.16 -7.14 -3.03
C HIS A 127 -7.18 -6.42 -3.97
N TYR A 128 -6.63 -5.24 -3.61
CA TYR A 128 -5.53 -4.61 -4.34
C TYR A 128 -4.27 -5.50 -4.39
N ALA A 129 -4.07 -6.35 -3.39
CA ALA A 129 -2.97 -7.29 -3.37
C ALA A 129 -3.09 -8.40 -4.43
N LEU A 130 -4.31 -8.64 -4.92
CA LEU A 130 -4.60 -9.64 -5.94
C LEU A 130 -4.26 -9.18 -7.36
N LYS A 131 -4.04 -7.87 -7.54
CA LYS A 131 -3.64 -7.34 -8.86
C LYS A 131 -2.33 -7.98 -9.28
N LYS A 132 -2.28 -8.43 -10.53
CA LYS A 132 -1.09 -8.99 -11.17
C LYS A 132 0.09 -8.04 -10.99
N LYS A 133 1.20 -8.58 -10.49
CA LYS A 133 2.43 -7.80 -10.26
C LYS A 133 3.36 -8.06 -11.43
N LEU A 134 3.58 -7.01 -12.19
CA LEU A 134 4.45 -7.04 -13.36
C LEU A 134 5.82 -6.50 -12.99
N GLY A 135 6.84 -7.05 -13.65
CA GLY A 135 8.20 -6.60 -13.55
C GLY A 135 8.54 -5.45 -14.50
N MET A 136 9.80 -5.36 -14.87
CA MET A 136 10.27 -4.37 -15.85
C MET A 136 9.77 -4.71 -17.27
N TYR A 137 9.72 -3.69 -18.12
CA TYR A 137 9.49 -3.89 -19.55
C TYR A 137 10.75 -4.46 -20.19
N VAL A 138 10.61 -5.53 -20.98
CA VAL A 138 11.71 -6.25 -21.62
C VAL A 138 11.35 -6.63 -23.04
N LYS A 139 12.37 -6.86 -23.86
CA LYS A 139 12.27 -7.48 -25.18
C LYS A 139 13.01 -8.80 -25.15
N ALA A 140 12.45 -9.84 -25.72
CA ALA A 140 13.10 -11.16 -25.79
C ALA A 140 14.45 -11.10 -26.53
N SER A 141 14.60 -10.15 -27.47
CA SER A 141 15.84 -9.88 -28.18
C SER A 141 17.00 -9.38 -27.30
N ASP A 142 16.68 -8.85 -26.11
CA ASP A 142 17.70 -8.31 -25.18
C ASP A 142 18.39 -9.41 -24.36
N PHE A 143 17.93 -10.66 -24.54
CA PHE A 143 18.44 -11.83 -23.83
C PHE A 143 19.12 -12.82 -24.80
N PRO A 144 20.06 -13.63 -24.30
CA PRO A 144 20.71 -14.66 -25.12
C PRO A 144 19.69 -15.61 -25.76
N ALA A 145 19.99 -16.08 -26.96
CA ALA A 145 19.12 -17.02 -27.68
C ALA A 145 18.81 -18.26 -26.83
N GLY A 146 17.54 -18.62 -26.76
CA GLY A 146 17.06 -19.75 -25.96
C GLY A 146 16.67 -19.40 -24.52
N THR A 147 16.86 -18.14 -24.08
CA THR A 147 16.36 -17.69 -22.78
C THR A 147 14.83 -17.63 -22.82
N LYS A 148 14.18 -18.34 -21.89
CA LYS A 148 12.73 -18.30 -21.75
C LYS A 148 12.34 -17.02 -21.01
N VAL A 149 11.78 -16.06 -21.72
CA VAL A 149 11.24 -14.81 -21.15
C VAL A 149 9.72 -14.86 -21.23
N THR A 150 9.05 -14.77 -20.09
CA THR A 150 7.58 -14.76 -20.02
C THR A 150 7.12 -13.32 -19.78
N VAL A 151 6.39 -12.77 -20.74
CA VAL A 151 5.82 -11.42 -20.65
C VAL A 151 4.31 -11.48 -20.49
N ASP A 152 3.75 -10.45 -19.85
CA ASP A 152 2.31 -10.31 -19.68
C ASP A 152 1.60 -10.25 -21.03
N GLY A 153 0.56 -11.06 -21.18
CA GLY A 153 -0.18 -11.18 -22.44
C GLY A 153 0.49 -12.03 -23.51
N GLY A 154 1.70 -12.58 -23.24
CA GLY A 154 2.48 -13.33 -24.24
C GLY A 154 3.18 -12.41 -25.23
N GLY A 155 3.98 -13.01 -26.13
CA GLY A 155 4.70 -12.27 -27.17
C GLY A 155 6.20 -12.12 -26.89
N THR A 156 6.85 -11.28 -27.71
CA THR A 156 8.30 -11.10 -27.69
C THR A 156 8.75 -9.84 -26.94
N GLU A 157 7.83 -8.98 -26.55
CA GLU A 157 8.08 -7.79 -25.73
C GLU A 157 6.90 -7.49 -24.82
N GLY A 158 7.16 -6.93 -23.65
CA GLY A 158 6.16 -6.59 -22.65
C GLY A 158 6.74 -6.53 -21.25
N TYR A 159 5.84 -6.43 -20.26
CA TYR A 159 6.25 -6.47 -18.85
C TYR A 159 6.50 -7.91 -18.41
N LEU A 160 7.61 -8.13 -17.70
CA LEU A 160 7.90 -9.44 -17.12
C LEU A 160 6.79 -9.91 -16.19
N GLU A 161 6.38 -11.16 -16.34
CA GLU A 161 5.45 -11.82 -15.44
C GLU A 161 6.25 -12.68 -14.44
N PHE A 162 6.36 -12.20 -13.19
CA PHE A 162 7.09 -12.94 -12.15
C PHE A 162 6.32 -14.14 -11.60
N HIS A 163 5.00 -13.99 -11.51
CA HIS A 163 4.13 -15.04 -11.05
C HIS A 163 3.02 -15.23 -12.08
N PRO A 164 2.98 -16.39 -12.75
CA PRO A 164 1.85 -16.73 -13.60
C PRO A 164 0.58 -16.63 -12.77
N ALA A 165 -0.47 -16.10 -13.39
CA ALA A 165 -1.73 -15.81 -12.74
C ALA A 165 -2.21 -17.01 -11.91
N GLN A 166 -2.01 -16.95 -10.60
CA GLN A 166 -2.71 -17.80 -9.67
C GLN A 166 -4.05 -17.11 -9.39
N ASN A 167 -5.13 -17.88 -9.40
CA ASN A 167 -6.46 -17.38 -9.03
C ASN A 167 -6.49 -17.10 -7.52
N HIS A 168 -5.85 -16.01 -7.13
CA HIS A 168 -5.92 -15.54 -5.75
C HIS A 168 -7.27 -14.90 -5.52
N THR A 169 -7.88 -15.23 -4.41
CA THR A 169 -9.12 -14.61 -3.94
C THR A 169 -8.86 -13.97 -2.58
N TRP A 170 -9.66 -12.97 -2.26
CA TRP A 170 -9.67 -12.36 -0.93
C TRP A 170 -11.09 -12.45 -0.39
N PRO A 171 -11.44 -13.57 0.28
CA PRO A 171 -12.74 -13.72 0.93
C PRO A 171 -12.95 -12.65 2.00
N ASP A 172 -14.18 -12.21 2.21
CA ASP A 172 -14.49 -11.13 3.15
C ASP A 172 -14.06 -11.46 4.61
N TYR A 173 -14.11 -12.71 4.99
CA TYR A 173 -13.71 -13.13 6.34
C TYR A 173 -12.19 -12.97 6.61
N TYR A 174 -11.34 -12.80 5.59
CA TYR A 174 -9.90 -12.53 5.78
C TYR A 174 -9.61 -11.13 6.37
N TYR A 175 -10.60 -10.26 6.43
CA TYR A 175 -10.45 -8.98 7.16
C TYR A 175 -10.40 -9.16 8.68
N LEU A 176 -10.91 -10.28 9.18
CA LEU A 176 -10.83 -10.66 10.59
C LEU A 176 -9.89 -11.86 10.74
N ASN A 177 -9.04 -11.84 11.75
CA ASN A 177 -8.22 -13.01 12.06
C ASN A 177 -9.07 -14.09 12.75
N PRO A 178 -8.81 -15.38 12.53
CA PRO A 178 -9.48 -16.41 13.30
C PRO A 178 -9.10 -16.31 14.78
N ILE A 179 -10.06 -16.55 15.66
CA ILE A 179 -9.77 -16.70 17.07
C ILE A 179 -9.04 -18.04 17.27
N PRO A 180 -7.89 -18.06 17.96
CA PRO A 180 -7.12 -19.29 18.13
C PRO A 180 -7.95 -20.41 18.77
N ARG A 181 -7.80 -21.62 18.22
CA ARG A 181 -8.57 -22.79 18.68
C ARG A 181 -8.45 -23.03 20.19
N ASN A 182 -7.24 -22.88 20.73
CA ASN A 182 -6.99 -23.11 22.15
C ASN A 182 -7.81 -22.16 23.04
N GLU A 183 -7.96 -20.89 22.64
CA GLU A 183 -8.76 -19.92 23.37
C GLU A 183 -10.24 -20.31 23.39
N ARG A 184 -10.76 -20.82 22.30
CA ARG A 184 -12.14 -21.31 22.21
C ARG A 184 -12.38 -22.59 23.00
N VAL A 185 -11.39 -23.46 23.06
CA VAL A 185 -11.47 -24.67 23.93
C VAL A 185 -11.52 -24.28 25.41
N LEU A 186 -10.75 -23.27 25.81
CA LEU A 186 -10.70 -22.78 27.18
C LEU A 186 -11.95 -21.98 27.54
N ASN A 187 -12.57 -21.30 26.61
CA ASN A 187 -13.78 -20.53 26.78
C ASN A 187 -14.85 -20.91 25.74
N PRO A 188 -15.73 -21.89 26.04
CA PRO A 188 -16.76 -22.34 25.10
C PRO A 188 -17.80 -21.29 24.70
N GLN A 189 -17.85 -20.15 25.41
CA GLN A 189 -18.75 -19.04 25.08
C GLN A 189 -18.17 -18.13 23.99
N LEU A 190 -16.89 -18.33 23.65
CA LEU A 190 -16.20 -17.54 22.63
C LEU A 190 -16.52 -18.09 21.24
N GLU A 191 -17.36 -17.39 20.50
CA GLU A 191 -17.69 -17.72 19.12
C GLU A 191 -16.55 -17.38 18.16
N GLN A 192 -16.45 -18.13 17.07
CA GLN A 192 -15.48 -17.84 16.01
C GLN A 192 -15.92 -16.65 15.17
N ASN A 193 -14.95 -15.92 14.62
CA ASN A 193 -15.24 -14.89 13.65
C ASN A 193 -15.94 -15.47 12.41
N PRO A 194 -16.93 -14.75 11.83
CA PRO A 194 -17.70 -15.23 10.70
C PRO A 194 -16.82 -15.69 9.53
N GLY A 195 -17.16 -16.82 8.95
CA GLY A 195 -16.45 -17.40 7.81
C GLY A 195 -15.23 -18.26 8.14
N TRP A 196 -14.79 -18.26 9.41
CA TRP A 196 -13.79 -19.18 9.91
C TRP A 196 -14.44 -20.39 10.57
N ASP A 197 -14.11 -21.59 10.12
CA ASP A 197 -14.55 -22.84 10.72
C ASP A 197 -13.33 -23.61 11.23
N ASP A 198 -13.29 -23.86 12.52
CA ASP A 198 -12.23 -24.65 13.16
C ASP A 198 -12.74 -26.02 13.66
N GLY A 199 -13.97 -26.40 13.31
CA GLY A 199 -14.57 -27.66 13.69
C GLY A 199 -14.92 -27.78 15.19
N ILE A 200 -14.88 -26.67 15.95
CA ILE A 200 -15.34 -26.62 17.34
C ILE A 200 -16.81 -26.19 17.33
N LYS A 201 -17.68 -27.02 17.85
CA LYS A 201 -19.09 -26.73 18.05
C LYS A 201 -19.34 -26.43 19.52
#